data_85f89f338c3d79ac53aac46d6bceb768
#
_entry.id   85f89f338c3d79ac53aac46d6bceb768
#
_cell.length_a   1.000
_cell.length_b   1.000
_cell.length_c   1.000
_cell.angle_alpha   90.00
_cell.angle_beta   90.00
_cell.angle_gamma   90.00
#
_symmetry.space_group_name_H-M   'P 1'
#
loop_
_entity.id
_entity.type
_entity.pdbx_description
1 polymer ?
#
loop_
_entity_poly.entity_id
_entity_poly.type
_entity_poly.pdbx_seq_one_letter_code
_entity_poly.pdbx_strand_id
1 'polypeptide(L)'
;MFLLDSEEIAFPDPALYDFEGGLLAMGGDLSPERIWFAYQNGIFPWFNPEDDILWWCPDPRFVLFPEDLKISKSMKKILREGKFTFTENKCFDEVMKNCQAAERKGQDGTWITDEMIKAYSTLHRYGKAKSIEVWENDELVGGLY
;
A
#
# COMPACT_ATOMS: atom_id res chain seq x y z
N MET A 1 -1.88 -22.26 4.09
CA MET A 1 -1.30 -21.05 4.71
C MET A 1 -0.01 -21.45 5.40
N PHE A 2 1.08 -20.72 5.19
CA PHE A 2 2.39 -20.96 5.80
C PHE A 2 2.61 -20.07 7.01
N LEU A 3 3.36 -20.58 8.01
CA LEU A 3 3.84 -19.78 9.13
C LEU A 3 5.25 -19.30 8.81
N LEU A 4 5.47 -17.99 8.89
CA LEU A 4 6.77 -17.38 8.64
C LEU A 4 7.54 -17.19 9.95
N ASP A 5 8.83 -17.48 9.90
CA ASP A 5 9.77 -17.14 10.96
C ASP A 5 10.12 -15.64 10.89
N SER A 6 10.35 -15.01 12.05
CA SER A 6 10.80 -13.63 12.11
C SER A 6 12.28 -13.45 11.77
N GLU A 7 13.08 -14.49 11.91
CA GLU A 7 14.54 -14.43 11.68
C GLU A 7 14.91 -14.63 10.21
N GLU A 8 14.14 -15.46 9.47
CA GLU A 8 14.39 -15.75 8.06
C GLU A 8 13.46 -14.95 7.13
N ILE A 9 14.06 -14.23 6.17
CA ILE A 9 13.31 -13.56 5.11
C ILE A 9 13.05 -14.52 3.96
N ALA A 10 11.97 -15.28 4.06
CA ALA A 10 11.54 -16.22 3.04
C ALA A 10 10.00 -16.17 2.88
N PHE A 11 9.53 -16.52 1.69
CA PHE A 11 8.13 -16.79 1.40
C PHE A 11 8.01 -18.08 0.59
N PRO A 12 6.90 -18.84 0.73
CA PRO A 12 6.62 -19.92 -0.21
C PRO A 12 6.42 -19.34 -1.62
N ASP A 13 6.83 -20.09 -2.63
CA ASP A 13 6.62 -19.68 -4.03
C ASP A 13 5.11 -19.68 -4.34
N PRO A 14 4.49 -18.52 -4.65
CA PRO A 14 3.06 -18.46 -4.94
C PRO A 14 2.63 -19.33 -6.12
N ALA A 15 3.54 -19.59 -7.07
CA ALA A 15 3.24 -20.39 -8.26
C ALA A 15 3.08 -21.89 -7.96
N LEU A 16 3.59 -22.36 -6.81
CA LEU A 16 3.53 -23.78 -6.43
C LEU A 16 2.28 -24.16 -5.64
N TYR A 17 1.49 -23.19 -5.22
CA TYR A 17 0.38 -23.40 -4.31
C TYR A 17 -0.86 -22.62 -4.77
N ASP A 18 -2.00 -23.31 -4.80
CA ASP A 18 -3.31 -22.70 -4.98
C ASP A 18 -3.87 -22.32 -3.60
N PHE A 19 -3.87 -21.02 -3.31
CA PHE A 19 -4.39 -20.49 -2.06
C PHE A 19 -5.76 -19.86 -2.30
N GLU A 20 -6.79 -20.43 -1.69
CA GLU A 20 -8.14 -19.87 -1.73
C GLU A 20 -8.12 -18.42 -1.24
N GLY A 21 -8.59 -17.48 -2.08
CA GLY A 21 -8.60 -16.06 -1.79
C GLY A 21 -7.23 -15.38 -1.80
N GLY A 22 -6.12 -16.10 -2.07
CA GLY A 22 -4.78 -15.54 -2.17
C GLY A 22 -4.05 -15.31 -0.85
N LEU A 23 -4.55 -15.82 0.28
CA LEU A 23 -3.85 -15.77 1.57
C LEU A 23 -2.70 -16.78 1.56
N LEU A 24 -1.47 -16.27 1.45
CA LEU A 24 -0.25 -17.05 1.28
C LEU A 24 0.36 -17.50 2.62
N ALA A 25 0.58 -16.55 3.53
CA ALA A 25 1.32 -16.81 4.76
C ALA A 25 0.88 -15.91 5.92
N MET A 26 1.28 -16.31 7.14
CA MET A 26 1.02 -15.59 8.38
C MET A 26 2.31 -15.50 9.21
N GLY A 27 2.46 -14.40 9.98
CA GLY A 27 3.60 -14.19 10.87
C GLY A 27 4.77 -13.47 10.21
N GLY A 28 5.99 -13.76 10.65
CA GLY A 28 7.17 -12.98 10.28
C GLY A 28 7.19 -11.62 10.98
N ASP A 29 7.72 -10.60 10.29
CA ASP A 29 7.84 -9.23 10.78
C ASP A 29 7.55 -8.21 9.67
N LEU A 30 7.47 -6.92 10.03
CA LEU A 30 7.33 -5.80 9.10
C LEU A 30 8.67 -5.12 8.80
N SER A 31 9.78 -5.86 8.82
CA SER A 31 11.06 -5.30 8.41
C SER A 31 11.00 -4.78 6.97
N PRO A 32 11.63 -3.63 6.67
CA PRO A 32 11.67 -3.09 5.31
C PRO A 32 12.21 -4.10 4.30
N GLU A 33 13.16 -4.93 4.71
CA GLU A 33 13.76 -5.97 3.88
C GLU A 33 12.75 -7.04 3.49
N ARG A 34 11.95 -7.52 4.45
CA ARG A 34 10.89 -8.51 4.20
C ARG A 34 9.78 -7.93 3.33
N ILE A 35 9.33 -6.72 3.63
CA ILE A 35 8.29 -6.05 2.82
C ILE A 35 8.80 -5.86 1.39
N TRP A 36 10.04 -5.41 1.20
CA TRP A 36 10.62 -5.22 -0.13
C TRP A 36 10.72 -6.55 -0.88
N PHE A 37 11.21 -7.60 -0.22
CA PHE A 37 11.28 -8.95 -0.80
C PHE A 37 9.88 -9.46 -1.20
N ALA A 38 8.88 -9.24 -0.35
CA ALA A 38 7.48 -9.59 -0.64
C ALA A 38 6.98 -8.90 -1.92
N TYR A 39 7.13 -7.59 -2.03
CA TYR A 39 6.70 -6.83 -3.23
C TYR A 39 7.40 -7.30 -4.51
N GLN A 40 8.67 -7.66 -4.46
CA GLN A 40 9.40 -8.20 -5.60
C GLN A 40 8.81 -9.54 -6.11
N ASN A 41 8.07 -10.25 -5.25
CA ASN A 41 7.42 -11.54 -5.55
C ASN A 41 5.88 -11.41 -5.68
N GLY A 42 5.34 -10.20 -5.80
CA GLY A 42 3.90 -9.97 -5.94
C GLY A 42 3.11 -10.17 -4.63
N ILE A 43 3.80 -10.29 -3.51
CA ILE A 43 3.23 -10.51 -2.18
C ILE A 43 3.10 -9.16 -1.46
N PHE A 44 2.05 -8.97 -0.66
CA PHE A 44 1.87 -7.77 0.15
C PHE A 44 1.24 -8.10 1.51
N PRO A 45 1.54 -7.31 2.57
CA PRO A 45 0.90 -7.46 3.87
C PRO A 45 -0.45 -6.76 3.89
N TRP A 46 -1.47 -7.43 4.43
CA TRP A 46 -2.79 -6.85 4.70
C TRP A 46 -3.48 -7.62 5.82
N PHE A 47 -3.71 -6.95 6.95
CA PHE A 47 -4.25 -7.54 8.17
C PHE A 47 -4.85 -6.44 9.06
N ASN A 48 -5.72 -6.79 10.02
CA ASN A 48 -6.21 -5.83 11.00
C ASN A 48 -5.19 -5.66 12.14
N PRO A 49 -5.20 -4.52 12.85
CA PRO A 49 -4.21 -4.24 13.92
C PRO A 49 -4.16 -5.29 15.04
N GLU A 50 -5.24 -6.03 15.25
CA GLU A 50 -5.37 -7.05 16.30
C GLU A 50 -5.03 -8.47 15.81
N ASP A 51 -4.84 -8.64 14.51
CA ASP A 51 -4.53 -9.91 13.87
C ASP A 51 -3.01 -10.12 13.75
N ASP A 52 -2.61 -11.38 13.55
CA ASP A 52 -1.27 -11.68 13.09
C ASP A 52 -1.00 -11.04 11.72
N ILE A 53 0.27 -10.82 11.37
CA ILE A 53 0.64 -10.31 10.06
C ILE A 53 0.24 -11.34 8.99
N LEU A 54 -0.63 -10.93 8.07
CA LEU A 54 -1.09 -11.75 6.95
C LEU A 54 -0.49 -11.26 5.64
N TRP A 55 0.01 -12.20 4.83
CA TRP A 55 0.64 -11.96 3.54
C TRP A 55 -0.18 -12.55 2.42
N TRP A 56 -0.43 -11.75 1.40
CA TRP A 56 -1.37 -12.06 0.32
C TRP A 56 -0.69 -12.03 -1.04
N CYS A 57 -1.07 -12.98 -1.89
CA CYS A 57 -0.70 -13.05 -3.30
C CYS A 57 -1.90 -13.58 -4.10
N PRO A 58 -2.94 -12.77 -4.36
CA PRO A 58 -4.12 -13.21 -5.10
C PRO A 58 -3.80 -13.52 -6.57
N ASP A 59 -4.35 -14.61 -7.06
CA ASP A 59 -4.37 -14.98 -8.48
C ASP A 59 -5.79 -15.52 -8.83
N PRO A 60 -6.52 -14.93 -9.81
CA PRO A 60 -6.12 -13.76 -10.62
C PRO A 60 -6.08 -12.47 -9.83
N ARG A 61 -5.15 -11.59 -10.20
CA ARG A 61 -5.00 -10.26 -9.60
C ARG A 61 -5.77 -9.20 -10.38
N PHE A 62 -6.59 -8.41 -9.70
CA PHE A 62 -7.21 -7.25 -10.31
C PHE A 62 -6.16 -6.15 -10.54
N VAL A 63 -6.00 -5.70 -11.78
CA VAL A 63 -5.01 -4.69 -12.16
C VAL A 63 -5.62 -3.62 -13.07
N LEU A 64 -5.03 -2.43 -13.07
CA LEU A 64 -5.31 -1.36 -14.02
C LEU A 64 -4.04 -1.09 -14.82
N PHE A 65 -4.08 -1.31 -16.13
CA PHE A 65 -3.02 -0.87 -17.04
C PHE A 65 -3.17 0.63 -17.31
N PRO A 66 -2.06 1.42 -17.31
CA PRO A 66 -2.12 2.88 -17.50
C PRO A 66 -2.85 3.30 -18.78
N GLU A 67 -2.72 2.54 -19.88
CA GLU A 67 -3.37 2.76 -21.16
C GLU A 67 -4.90 2.57 -21.10
N ASP A 68 -5.39 1.78 -20.15
CA ASP A 68 -6.82 1.53 -19.95
C ASP A 68 -7.49 2.56 -19.02
N LEU A 69 -6.73 3.51 -18.47
CA LEU A 69 -7.24 4.50 -17.54
C LEU A 69 -8.27 5.43 -18.21
N LYS A 70 -9.52 5.33 -17.78
CA LYS A 70 -10.61 6.19 -18.26
C LYS A 70 -10.81 7.39 -17.34
N ILE A 71 -10.37 8.57 -17.77
CA ILE A 71 -10.62 9.82 -17.05
C ILE A 71 -11.99 10.37 -17.42
N SER A 72 -12.89 10.50 -16.43
CA SER A 72 -14.24 11.02 -16.63
C SER A 72 -14.25 12.48 -17.13
N LYS A 73 -15.34 12.91 -17.76
CA LYS A 73 -15.49 14.31 -18.24
C LYS A 73 -15.38 15.32 -17.09
N SER A 74 -15.96 15.01 -15.91
CA SER A 74 -15.89 15.86 -14.71
C SER A 74 -14.46 15.98 -14.20
N MET A 75 -13.72 14.86 -14.12
CA MET A 75 -12.32 14.89 -13.69
C MET A 75 -11.44 15.68 -14.68
N LYS A 76 -11.64 15.51 -16.01
CA LYS A 76 -10.94 16.31 -17.02
C LYS A 76 -11.21 17.82 -16.87
N LYS A 77 -12.42 18.21 -16.42
CA LYS A 77 -12.75 19.60 -16.13
C LYS A 77 -11.93 20.10 -14.93
N ILE A 78 -11.94 19.37 -13.81
CA ILE A 78 -11.19 19.70 -12.58
C ILE A 78 -9.70 19.87 -12.87
N LEU A 79 -9.11 18.94 -13.63
CA LEU A 79 -7.69 19.00 -14.00
C LEU A 79 -7.37 20.25 -14.87
N ARG A 80 -8.28 20.66 -15.76
CA ARG A 80 -8.09 21.86 -16.59
C ARG A 80 -8.28 23.17 -15.84
N GLU A 81 -9.08 23.19 -14.79
CA GLU A 81 -9.29 24.37 -13.94
C GLU A 81 -8.04 24.71 -13.10
N GLY A 82 -7.10 23.77 -12.97
CA GLY A 82 -5.85 23.99 -12.25
C GLY A 82 -6.02 24.27 -10.76
N LYS A 83 -7.16 23.85 -10.18
CA LYS A 83 -7.47 24.03 -8.77
C LYS A 83 -6.48 23.31 -7.86
N PHE A 84 -5.99 22.15 -8.31
CA PHE A 84 -5.09 21.29 -7.56
C PHE A 84 -3.69 21.28 -8.17
N THR A 85 -2.69 21.25 -7.32
CA THR A 85 -1.30 20.98 -7.69
C THR A 85 -0.85 19.62 -7.19
N PHE A 86 0.16 19.05 -7.81
CA PHE A 86 0.64 17.71 -7.51
C PHE A 86 2.14 17.75 -7.22
N THR A 87 2.56 16.98 -6.25
CA THR A 87 3.98 16.74 -5.96
C THR A 87 4.27 15.26 -5.82
N GLU A 88 5.53 14.88 -5.87
CA GLU A 88 5.99 13.52 -5.62
C GLU A 88 7.00 13.55 -4.48
N ASN A 89 6.83 12.65 -3.51
CA ASN A 89 7.77 12.42 -2.41
C ASN A 89 8.04 13.66 -1.52
N LYS A 90 7.11 14.61 -1.44
CA LYS A 90 7.28 15.84 -0.65
C LYS A 90 6.98 15.61 0.84
N CYS A 91 5.95 14.82 1.15
CA CYS A 91 5.53 14.57 2.53
C CYS A 91 4.96 13.15 2.73
N PHE A 92 5.77 12.13 2.41
CA PHE A 92 5.38 10.72 2.46
C PHE A 92 4.71 10.32 3.78
N ASP A 93 5.33 10.67 4.92
CA ASP A 93 4.82 10.30 6.25
C ASP A 93 3.47 10.94 6.56
N GLU A 94 3.22 12.16 6.06
CA GLU A 94 1.95 12.84 6.22
C GLU A 94 0.86 12.19 5.35
N VAL A 95 1.20 11.80 4.13
CA VAL A 95 0.29 11.01 3.27
C VAL A 95 -0.11 9.70 3.96
N MET A 96 0.87 8.96 4.52
CA MET A 96 0.60 7.71 5.24
C MET A 96 -0.33 7.93 6.44
N LYS A 97 -0.08 8.95 7.26
CA LYS A 97 -0.91 9.31 8.43
C LYS A 97 -2.33 9.71 8.02
N ASN A 98 -2.46 10.48 6.95
CA ASN A 98 -3.78 10.86 6.44
C ASN A 98 -4.53 9.64 5.87
N CYS A 99 -3.84 8.71 5.22
CA CYS A 99 -4.44 7.44 4.79
C CYS A 99 -4.87 6.56 5.98
N GLN A 100 -4.10 6.57 7.08
CA GLN A 100 -4.45 5.89 8.33
C GLN A 100 -5.71 6.48 8.97
N ALA A 101 -5.78 7.82 9.04
CA ALA A 101 -6.87 8.55 9.68
C ALA A 101 -8.15 8.66 8.82
N ALA A 102 -8.06 8.35 7.52
CA ALA A 102 -9.18 8.52 6.60
C ALA A 102 -10.34 7.57 6.93
N GLU A 103 -11.48 8.14 7.29
CA GLU A 103 -12.71 7.37 7.46
C GLU A 103 -13.19 6.79 6.14
N ARG A 104 -13.53 5.51 6.14
CA ARG A 104 -14.07 4.80 4.97
C ARG A 104 -15.43 4.24 5.29
N LYS A 105 -16.41 4.57 4.45
CA LYS A 105 -17.79 4.10 4.64
C LYS A 105 -17.86 2.57 4.59
N GLY A 106 -18.33 1.97 5.69
CA GLY A 106 -18.48 0.51 5.81
C GLY A 106 -17.20 -0.24 6.19
N GLN A 107 -16.18 0.47 6.65
CA GLN A 107 -14.96 -0.11 7.20
C GLN A 107 -14.73 0.45 8.61
N ASP A 108 -14.70 -0.40 9.62
CA ASP A 108 -14.34 -0.04 10.97
C ASP A 108 -12.81 -0.14 11.13
N GLY A 109 -12.15 1.02 11.34
CA GLY A 109 -10.70 1.09 11.52
C GLY A 109 -9.89 1.09 10.22
N THR A 110 -8.59 0.88 10.37
CA THR A 110 -7.61 0.88 9.28
C THR A 110 -6.61 -0.26 9.46
N TRP A 111 -6.16 -0.83 8.35
CA TRP A 111 -5.06 -1.78 8.33
C TRP A 111 -3.67 -1.11 8.40
N ILE A 112 -3.61 0.22 8.32
CA ILE A 112 -2.35 0.98 8.40
C ILE A 112 -2.03 1.22 9.87
N THR A 113 -1.14 0.40 10.44
CA THR A 113 -0.64 0.55 11.81
C THR A 113 0.54 1.52 11.87
N ASP A 114 0.93 1.95 13.09
CA ASP A 114 2.13 2.79 13.27
C ASP A 114 3.40 2.03 12.87
N GLU A 115 3.43 0.71 13.03
CA GLU A 115 4.52 -0.14 12.57
C GLU A 115 4.62 -0.16 11.04
N MET A 116 3.47 -0.27 10.36
CA MET A 116 3.39 -0.11 8.92
C MET A 116 3.97 1.24 8.48
N ILE A 117 3.55 2.34 9.11
CA ILE A 117 4.06 3.68 8.77
C ILE A 117 5.59 3.71 8.90
N LYS A 118 6.15 3.21 10.01
CA LYS A 118 7.62 3.15 10.21
C LYS A 118 8.33 2.35 9.13
N ALA A 119 7.79 1.17 8.78
CA ALA A 119 8.37 0.28 7.79
C ALA A 119 8.36 0.93 6.39
N TYR A 120 7.22 1.47 5.95
CA TYR A 120 7.10 2.13 4.65
C TYR A 120 7.86 3.45 4.57
N SER A 121 7.94 4.23 5.66
CA SER A 121 8.81 5.41 5.73
C SER A 121 10.28 5.05 5.56
N THR A 122 10.70 3.89 6.06
CA THR A 122 12.06 3.40 5.84
C THR A 122 12.26 2.96 4.38
N LEU A 123 11.31 2.26 3.78
CA LEU A 123 11.33 1.94 2.35
C LEU A 123 11.37 3.20 1.49
N HIS A 124 10.63 4.24 1.88
CA HIS A 124 10.65 5.54 1.19
C HIS A 124 12.05 6.17 1.23
N ARG A 125 12.72 6.21 2.39
CA ARG A 125 14.10 6.70 2.50
C ARG A 125 15.10 5.92 1.64
N TYR A 126 14.84 4.65 1.38
CA TYR A 126 15.62 3.81 0.47
C TYR A 126 15.19 3.92 -1.01
N GLY A 127 14.24 4.81 -1.32
CA GLY A 127 13.72 5.00 -2.67
C GLY A 127 12.87 3.83 -3.19
N LYS A 128 12.36 2.97 -2.30
CA LYS A 128 11.54 1.79 -2.62
C LYS A 128 10.04 2.04 -2.50
N ALA A 129 9.64 3.05 -1.77
CA ALA A 129 8.25 3.52 -1.70
C ALA A 129 8.19 4.99 -2.09
N LYS A 130 7.07 5.40 -2.68
CA LYS A 130 6.84 6.75 -3.17
C LYS A 130 5.49 7.27 -2.72
N SER A 131 5.32 8.59 -2.71
CA SER A 131 4.03 9.24 -2.55
C SER A 131 3.74 10.22 -3.67
N ILE A 132 2.47 10.41 -3.94
CA ILE A 132 1.94 11.50 -4.75
C ILE A 132 1.02 12.30 -3.85
N GLU A 133 1.23 13.60 -3.78
CA GLU A 133 0.45 14.53 -2.97
C GLU A 133 -0.44 15.41 -3.87
N VAL A 134 -1.63 15.70 -3.38
CA VAL A 134 -2.58 16.62 -3.99
C VAL A 134 -2.79 17.81 -3.06
N TRP A 135 -2.55 19.01 -3.57
CA TRP A 135 -2.60 20.26 -2.81
C TRP A 135 -3.67 21.19 -3.35
N GLU A 136 -4.37 21.86 -2.46
CA GLU A 136 -5.24 23.00 -2.75
C GLU A 136 -4.83 24.18 -1.85
N ASN A 137 -4.40 25.30 -2.44
CA ASN A 137 -3.94 26.49 -1.71
C ASN A 137 -2.88 26.18 -0.62
N ASP A 138 -1.88 25.35 -0.98
CA ASP A 138 -0.80 24.87 -0.09
C ASP A 138 -1.26 23.94 1.07
N GLU A 139 -2.52 23.52 1.07
CA GLU A 139 -3.05 22.51 1.98
C GLU A 139 -3.02 21.14 1.34
N LEU A 140 -2.54 20.11 2.07
CA LEU A 140 -2.58 18.73 1.61
C LEU A 140 -4.01 18.18 1.71
N VAL A 141 -4.67 18.05 0.56
CA VAL A 141 -6.08 17.61 0.48
C VAL A 141 -6.27 16.18 -0.02
N GLY A 142 -5.19 15.53 -0.45
CA GLY A 142 -5.21 14.13 -0.87
C GLY A 142 -3.83 13.59 -1.12
N GLY A 143 -3.74 12.28 -1.21
CA GLY A 143 -2.48 11.60 -1.49
C GLY A 143 -2.64 10.11 -1.74
N LEU A 144 -1.56 9.53 -2.27
CA LEU A 144 -1.42 8.11 -2.54
C LEU A 144 0.01 7.70 -2.22
N TYR A 145 0.23 6.55 -1.63
CA TYR A 145 1.55 5.94 -1.44
C TYR A 145 1.56 4.52 -2.03
#